data_ca7b15ecb77d989f1ac9ed315a5197d0
#
_entry.id   ca7b15ecb77d989f1ac9ed315a5197d0
#
_cell.length_a   1.000
_cell.length_b   1.000
_cell.length_c   1.000
_cell.angle_alpha   90.00
_cell.angle_beta   90.00
_cell.angle_gamma   90.00
#
_symmetry.space_group_name_H-M   'P 1'
#
loop_
_entity.id
_entity.type
_entity.pdbx_description
1 polymer ?
#
loop_
_entity_poly.entity_id
_entity_poly.type
_entity_poly.pdbx_seq_one_letter_code
_entity_poly.pdbx_strand_id
1 'polypeptide(L)'
;LKDPDLVDFTLDGAEAQYKAGEYDKLLAQCKQDAANTKWLEEGIRDIRFEASHDEPLCADEYAKQMKVSEEAVLDTQQNAGLNLTTCIGKKPVGDSAVRSICDRGMIGMNCYELLRKERRESLKEVLNLILAERKGAVQVKYSYDKVRAVHSARYAAIGNDKLLKIMDDYMDQNWPDREFEGGYLSHELMKVVIDLGAYKQQFFRKLPSGFSAGYTPAVMMISSDVAAS
;
A
#
# COMPACT_ATOMS: atom_id res chain seq x y z
N LEU A 1 -2.69 22.94 4.07
CA LEU A 1 -2.02 23.23 2.78
C LEU A 1 -1.28 21.95 2.38
N LYS A 2 -1.70 21.33 1.26
CA LYS A 2 -0.94 20.19 0.69
C LYS A 2 0.41 20.73 0.23
N ASP A 3 1.48 20.05 0.61
CA ASP A 3 2.82 20.34 0.10
C ASP A 3 2.82 20.00 -1.40
N PRO A 4 3.09 20.96 -2.31
CA PRO A 4 3.01 20.73 -3.75
C PRO A 4 4.06 19.74 -4.28
N ASP A 5 5.08 19.42 -3.48
CA ASP A 5 6.14 18.49 -3.84
C ASP A 5 5.81 17.03 -3.49
N LEU A 6 4.68 16.78 -2.81
CA LEU A 6 4.25 15.44 -2.44
C LEU A 6 3.22 14.86 -3.41
N VAL A 7 3.34 13.56 -3.68
CA VAL A 7 2.44 12.83 -4.57
C VAL A 7 1.06 12.67 -3.92
N ASP A 8 0.01 12.89 -4.69
CA ASP A 8 -1.35 12.63 -4.26
C ASP A 8 -1.70 11.14 -4.46
N PHE A 9 -1.75 10.40 -3.35
CA PHE A 9 -2.08 8.97 -3.34
C PHE A 9 -3.59 8.69 -3.33
N THR A 10 -4.43 9.63 -3.74
CA THR A 10 -5.89 9.41 -3.88
C THR A 10 -6.19 8.38 -4.96
N LEU A 11 -5.43 8.39 -6.07
CA LEU A 11 -5.66 7.53 -7.23
C LEU A 11 -5.01 6.14 -7.06
N ASP A 12 -5.64 5.11 -7.63
CA ASP A 12 -5.05 3.79 -7.77
C ASP A 12 -3.89 3.84 -8.78
N GLY A 13 -2.81 3.09 -8.49
CA GLY A 13 -1.61 3.13 -9.31
C GLY A 13 -0.72 4.36 -9.09
N ALA A 14 -1.08 5.28 -8.17
CA ALA A 14 -0.19 6.37 -7.80
C ALA A 14 1.11 5.82 -7.21
N GLU A 15 2.22 6.37 -7.69
CA GLU A 15 3.57 5.97 -7.28
C GLU A 15 4.51 7.17 -7.24
N ALA A 16 5.51 7.08 -6.39
CA ALA A 16 6.58 8.06 -6.28
C ALA A 16 7.95 7.37 -6.35
N GLN A 17 8.86 7.97 -7.10
CA GLN A 17 10.25 7.53 -7.18
C GLN A 17 11.15 8.62 -6.61
N TYR A 18 12.12 8.21 -5.82
CA TYR A 18 13.06 9.09 -5.12
C TYR A 18 14.48 8.76 -5.54
N LYS A 19 15.27 9.80 -5.80
CA LYS A 19 16.68 9.70 -6.21
C LYS A 19 17.60 9.93 -5.01
N ALA A 20 18.88 9.72 -5.22
CA ALA A 20 19.92 10.11 -4.25
C ALA A 20 19.73 11.56 -3.78
N GLY A 21 19.81 11.77 -2.47
CA GLY A 21 19.59 13.07 -1.84
C GLY A 21 18.12 13.44 -1.57
N GLU A 22 17.13 12.61 -1.94
CA GLU A 22 15.71 12.89 -1.73
C GLU A 22 15.10 12.10 -0.56
N TYR A 23 15.91 11.61 0.37
CA TYR A 23 15.43 10.85 1.52
C TYR A 23 14.40 11.61 2.37
N ASP A 24 14.63 12.91 2.59
CA ASP A 24 13.70 13.74 3.36
C ASP A 24 12.32 13.86 2.70
N LYS A 25 12.27 13.87 1.36
CA LYS A 25 11.00 13.86 0.62
C LYS A 25 10.27 12.51 0.79
N LEU A 26 10.98 11.39 0.69
CA LEU A 26 10.41 10.07 0.96
C LEU A 26 9.85 10.00 2.38
N LEU A 27 10.61 10.46 3.38
CA LEU A 27 10.18 10.46 4.77
C LEU A 27 8.97 11.39 5.00
N ALA A 28 8.93 12.55 4.36
CA ALA A 28 7.80 13.46 4.41
C ALA A 28 6.54 12.81 3.80
N GLN A 29 6.67 12.13 2.66
CA GLN A 29 5.57 11.40 2.05
C GLN A 29 5.06 10.27 2.96
N CYS A 30 5.94 9.47 3.55
CA CYS A 30 5.54 8.42 4.48
C CYS A 30 4.81 8.96 5.72
N LYS A 31 5.23 10.12 6.24
CA LYS A 31 4.52 10.81 7.34
C LYS A 31 3.14 11.30 6.90
N GLN A 32 3.02 11.85 5.71
CA GLN A 32 1.73 12.27 5.15
C GLN A 32 0.81 11.07 4.97
N ASP A 33 1.31 9.96 4.43
CA ASP A 33 0.54 8.73 4.25
C ASP A 33 0.06 8.16 5.60
N ALA A 34 0.92 8.18 6.61
CA ALA A 34 0.56 7.76 7.96
C ALA A 34 -0.53 8.65 8.56
N ALA A 35 -0.48 9.97 8.35
CA ALA A 35 -1.50 10.91 8.80
C ALA A 35 -2.86 10.72 8.11
N ASN A 36 -2.86 10.28 6.85
CA ASN A 36 -4.07 9.99 6.06
C ASN A 36 -4.54 8.54 6.17
N THR A 37 -3.87 7.71 6.97
CA THR A 37 -4.18 6.28 7.11
C THR A 37 -4.84 5.99 8.46
N LYS A 38 -5.90 5.19 8.42
CA LYS A 38 -6.57 4.63 9.60
C LYS A 38 -6.69 3.13 9.46
N TRP A 39 -6.46 2.44 10.57
CA TRP A 39 -6.70 1.00 10.68
C TRP A 39 -7.93 0.79 11.55
N LEU A 40 -8.88 0.03 11.03
CA LEU A 40 -10.17 -0.26 11.67
C LEU A 40 -10.25 -1.77 11.90
N GLU A 41 -10.54 -2.16 13.13
CA GLU A 41 -10.90 -3.54 13.42
C GLU A 41 -12.39 -3.73 13.21
N GLU A 42 -12.75 -4.64 12.32
CA GLU A 42 -14.12 -4.91 11.89
C GLU A 42 -14.47 -6.37 12.11
N GLY A 43 -15.69 -6.65 12.53
CA GLY A 43 -16.23 -8.01 12.45
C GLY A 43 -16.36 -8.45 10.99
N ILE A 44 -15.87 -9.65 10.67
CA ILE A 44 -15.90 -10.11 9.26
C ILE A 44 -17.33 -10.20 8.70
N ARG A 45 -18.34 -10.34 9.56
CA ARG A 45 -19.75 -10.36 9.19
C ARG A 45 -20.36 -8.98 9.02
N ASP A 46 -19.66 -7.95 9.50
CA ASP A 46 -20.12 -6.56 9.48
C ASP A 46 -19.62 -5.82 8.24
N ILE A 47 -18.69 -6.44 7.50
CA ILE A 47 -18.17 -5.91 6.24
C ILE A 47 -18.77 -6.63 5.04
N ARG A 48 -19.07 -5.87 3.98
CA ARG A 48 -19.67 -6.41 2.76
C ARG A 48 -19.24 -5.62 1.54
N PHE A 49 -18.84 -6.33 0.49
CA PHE A 49 -18.63 -5.73 -0.82
C PHE A 49 -19.94 -5.48 -1.55
N GLU A 50 -20.01 -4.36 -2.23
CA GLU A 50 -21.08 -3.96 -3.14
C GLU A 50 -20.46 -3.47 -4.44
N ALA A 51 -21.11 -3.73 -5.58
CA ALA A 51 -20.66 -3.15 -6.84
C ALA A 51 -20.84 -1.63 -6.81
N SER A 52 -19.85 -0.89 -7.31
CA SER A 52 -20.01 0.54 -7.53
C SER A 52 -20.94 0.78 -8.72
N HIS A 53 -21.73 1.84 -8.67
CA HIS A 53 -22.53 2.23 -9.81
C HIS A 53 -21.65 2.78 -10.93
N ASP A 54 -21.91 2.39 -12.17
CA ASP A 54 -21.10 2.76 -13.33
C ASP A 54 -21.53 4.10 -13.97
N GLU A 55 -22.47 4.83 -13.35
CA GLU A 55 -22.95 6.12 -13.87
C GLU A 55 -22.07 7.26 -13.36
N PRO A 56 -21.14 7.79 -14.19
CA PRO A 56 -20.25 8.90 -13.80
C PRO A 56 -21.03 10.17 -13.40
N LEU A 57 -22.24 10.34 -13.93
CA LEU A 57 -23.11 11.50 -13.68
C LEU A 57 -23.57 11.61 -12.22
N CYS A 58 -23.45 10.55 -11.43
CA CYS A 58 -23.84 10.51 -10.02
C CYS A 58 -22.64 10.46 -9.06
N ALA A 59 -21.40 10.62 -9.55
CA ALA A 59 -20.21 10.49 -8.73
C ALA A 59 -20.18 11.49 -7.56
N ASP A 60 -20.63 12.73 -7.78
CA ASP A 60 -20.71 13.76 -6.75
C ASP A 60 -21.74 13.44 -5.66
N GLU A 61 -22.89 12.83 -6.03
CA GLU A 61 -23.90 12.40 -5.07
C GLU A 61 -23.39 11.23 -4.22
N TYR A 62 -22.74 10.25 -4.85
CA TYR A 62 -22.12 9.13 -4.13
C TYR A 62 -20.98 9.60 -3.22
N ALA A 63 -20.15 10.54 -3.68
CA ALA A 63 -19.10 11.13 -2.88
C ALA A 63 -19.66 11.80 -1.60
N LYS A 64 -20.74 12.56 -1.73
CA LYS A 64 -21.44 13.18 -0.60
C LYS A 64 -22.02 12.14 0.37
N GLN A 65 -22.68 11.10 -0.15
CA GLN A 65 -23.25 10.01 0.68
C GLN A 65 -22.16 9.24 1.44
N MET A 66 -21.06 8.93 0.79
CA MET A 66 -19.94 8.18 1.37
C MET A 66 -18.98 9.05 2.18
N LYS A 67 -19.13 10.40 2.12
CA LYS A 67 -18.23 11.37 2.74
C LYS A 67 -16.77 11.14 2.31
N VAL A 68 -16.55 11.16 1.01
CA VAL A 68 -15.26 10.99 0.34
C VAL A 68 -15.13 12.00 -0.79
N SER A 69 -13.96 12.09 -1.42
CA SER A 69 -13.77 12.90 -2.63
C SER A 69 -14.46 12.26 -3.85
N GLU A 70 -14.88 13.10 -4.78
CA GLU A 70 -15.42 12.64 -6.07
C GLU A 70 -14.37 11.84 -6.86
N GLU A 71 -13.11 12.28 -6.81
CA GLU A 71 -11.97 11.58 -7.41
C GLU A 71 -11.85 10.15 -6.93
N ALA A 72 -12.04 9.88 -5.64
CA ALA A 72 -11.98 8.53 -5.07
C ALA A 72 -13.11 7.64 -5.62
N VAL A 73 -14.30 8.21 -5.85
CA VAL A 73 -15.45 7.48 -6.44
C VAL A 73 -15.17 7.16 -7.91
N LEU A 74 -14.78 8.17 -8.70
CA LEU A 74 -14.48 8.00 -10.13
C LEU A 74 -13.35 7.01 -10.36
N ASP A 75 -12.28 7.13 -9.60
CA ASP A 75 -11.14 6.21 -9.70
C ASP A 75 -11.54 4.76 -9.35
N THR A 76 -12.36 4.57 -8.31
CA THR A 76 -12.88 3.23 -7.97
C THR A 76 -13.78 2.66 -9.06
N GLN A 77 -14.63 3.47 -9.69
CA GLN A 77 -15.46 3.04 -10.82
C GLN A 77 -14.62 2.56 -12.02
N GLN A 78 -13.50 3.24 -12.28
CA GLN A 78 -12.58 2.90 -13.36
C GLN A 78 -11.70 1.67 -13.04
N ASN A 79 -11.36 1.47 -11.78
CA ASN A 79 -10.44 0.42 -11.32
C ASN A 79 -11.18 -0.74 -10.65
N ALA A 80 -11.24 -0.80 -9.33
CA ALA A 80 -11.82 -1.94 -8.60
C ALA A 80 -13.32 -2.16 -8.88
N GLY A 81 -14.07 -1.11 -9.12
CA GLY A 81 -15.50 -1.16 -9.38
C GLY A 81 -16.33 -1.62 -8.18
N LEU A 82 -15.82 -1.48 -6.96
CA LEU A 82 -16.41 -1.99 -5.74
C LEU A 82 -16.39 -0.95 -4.63
N ASN A 83 -17.38 -1.05 -3.74
CA ASN A 83 -17.41 -0.37 -2.46
C ASN A 83 -17.40 -1.41 -1.33
N LEU A 84 -16.92 -1.03 -0.14
CA LEU A 84 -16.98 -1.83 1.07
C LEU A 84 -17.80 -1.11 2.13
N THR A 85 -18.79 -1.79 2.67
CA THR A 85 -19.51 -1.35 3.86
C THR A 85 -18.68 -1.71 5.09
N THR A 86 -18.48 -0.74 6.00
CA THR A 86 -17.70 -0.84 7.24
C THR A 86 -18.41 -0.12 8.36
N CYS A 87 -17.89 -0.14 9.60
CA CYS A 87 -18.45 0.62 10.73
C CYS A 87 -18.48 2.14 10.49
N ILE A 88 -17.60 2.66 9.63
CA ILE A 88 -17.58 4.08 9.25
C ILE A 88 -18.45 4.38 8.01
N GLY A 89 -19.28 3.42 7.61
CA GLY A 89 -20.15 3.52 6.44
C GLY A 89 -19.56 2.92 5.17
N LYS A 90 -20.23 3.13 4.05
CA LYS A 90 -19.82 2.65 2.73
C LYS A 90 -18.66 3.48 2.21
N LYS A 91 -17.61 2.82 1.73
CA LYS A 91 -16.38 3.46 1.24
C LYS A 91 -15.92 2.84 -0.08
N PRO A 92 -15.37 3.67 -0.99
CA PRO A 92 -14.74 3.17 -2.22
C PRO A 92 -13.58 2.21 -1.90
N VAL A 93 -13.37 1.22 -2.76
CA VAL A 93 -12.31 0.24 -2.62
C VAL A 93 -11.23 0.47 -3.65
N GLY A 94 -9.97 0.47 -3.24
CA GLY A 94 -8.84 0.45 -4.14
C GLY A 94 -8.48 -0.97 -4.61
N ASP A 95 -7.83 -1.07 -5.75
CA ASP A 95 -7.37 -2.34 -6.33
C ASP A 95 -6.53 -3.17 -5.34
N SER A 96 -5.66 -2.51 -4.57
CA SER A 96 -4.81 -3.16 -3.56
C SER A 96 -5.61 -3.92 -2.50
N ALA A 97 -6.77 -3.39 -2.07
CA ALA A 97 -7.64 -4.08 -1.11
C ALA A 97 -8.27 -5.34 -1.71
N VAL A 98 -8.71 -5.29 -2.96
CA VAL A 98 -9.28 -6.46 -3.64
C VAL A 98 -8.20 -7.53 -3.81
N ARG A 99 -7.00 -7.13 -4.26
CA ARG A 99 -5.86 -8.05 -4.40
C ARG A 99 -5.52 -8.73 -3.07
N SER A 100 -5.50 -8.00 -1.96
CA SER A 100 -5.20 -8.56 -0.63
C SER A 100 -6.21 -9.65 -0.20
N ILE A 101 -7.45 -9.59 -0.68
CA ILE A 101 -8.48 -10.59 -0.42
C ILE A 101 -8.39 -11.74 -1.43
N CYS A 102 -8.15 -11.45 -2.70
CA CYS A 102 -7.96 -12.44 -3.75
C CYS A 102 -6.79 -13.38 -3.43
N ASP A 103 -5.66 -12.85 -3.00
CA ASP A 103 -4.50 -13.65 -2.59
C ASP A 103 -4.85 -14.63 -1.45
N ARG A 104 -5.65 -14.18 -0.47
CA ARG A 104 -6.13 -15.04 0.62
C ARG A 104 -7.14 -16.09 0.18
N GLY A 105 -7.95 -15.75 -0.82
CA GLY A 105 -8.93 -16.65 -1.42
C GLY A 105 -8.32 -17.57 -2.48
N MET A 106 -7.00 -17.47 -2.73
CA MET A 106 -6.31 -18.17 -3.82
C MET A 106 -6.95 -17.89 -5.20
N ILE A 107 -7.45 -16.68 -5.41
CA ILE A 107 -7.96 -16.22 -6.70
C ILE A 107 -6.79 -15.65 -7.51
N GLY A 108 -6.46 -16.31 -8.62
CA GLY A 108 -5.41 -15.82 -9.52
C GLY A 108 -5.74 -14.45 -10.12
N MET A 109 -4.73 -13.62 -10.32
CA MET A 109 -4.87 -12.27 -10.85
C MET A 109 -5.59 -12.22 -12.21
N ASN A 110 -5.39 -13.20 -13.08
CA ASN A 110 -6.11 -13.28 -14.36
C ASN A 110 -7.63 -13.43 -14.17
N CYS A 111 -8.05 -14.21 -13.17
CA CYS A 111 -9.46 -14.36 -12.83
C CYS A 111 -10.03 -13.04 -12.27
N TYR A 112 -9.28 -12.39 -11.38
CA TYR A 112 -9.66 -11.07 -10.85
C TYR A 112 -9.85 -10.04 -11.98
N GLU A 113 -8.88 -9.91 -12.90
CA GLU A 113 -8.95 -8.96 -14.00
C GLU A 113 -10.14 -9.21 -14.94
N LEU A 114 -10.44 -10.49 -15.23
CA LEU A 114 -11.60 -10.85 -16.02
C LEU A 114 -12.92 -10.46 -15.33
N LEU A 115 -13.05 -10.83 -14.05
CA LEU A 115 -14.25 -10.52 -13.27
C LEU A 115 -14.44 -9.01 -13.09
N ARG A 116 -13.37 -8.27 -12.83
CA ARG A 116 -13.39 -6.82 -12.69
C ARG A 116 -13.90 -6.11 -13.94
N LYS A 117 -13.41 -6.51 -15.10
CA LYS A 117 -13.75 -5.87 -16.38
C LYS A 117 -15.13 -6.23 -16.88
N GLU A 118 -15.50 -7.50 -16.77
CA GLU A 118 -16.67 -8.00 -17.47
C GLU A 118 -17.84 -8.41 -16.54
N ARG A 119 -17.56 -8.69 -15.25
CA ARG A 119 -18.54 -9.28 -14.33
C ARG A 119 -18.37 -8.82 -12.90
N ARG A 120 -18.47 -7.52 -12.64
CA ARG A 120 -18.30 -6.92 -11.30
C ARG A 120 -19.24 -7.50 -10.26
N GLU A 121 -20.49 -7.82 -10.63
CA GLU A 121 -21.43 -8.46 -9.72
C GLU A 121 -20.93 -9.85 -9.28
N SER A 122 -20.38 -10.64 -10.20
CA SER A 122 -19.80 -11.93 -9.85
C SER A 122 -18.54 -11.77 -8.99
N LEU A 123 -17.71 -10.75 -9.24
CA LEU A 123 -16.57 -10.44 -8.38
C LEU A 123 -17.03 -10.13 -6.95
N LYS A 124 -18.03 -9.28 -6.79
CA LYS A 124 -18.65 -8.96 -5.49
C LYS A 124 -19.11 -10.22 -4.76
N GLU A 125 -19.81 -11.10 -5.44
CA GLU A 125 -20.31 -12.36 -4.85
C GLU A 125 -19.17 -13.26 -4.38
N VAL A 126 -18.14 -13.44 -5.20
CA VAL A 126 -16.96 -14.26 -4.86
C VAL A 126 -16.23 -13.68 -3.65
N LEU A 127 -16.01 -12.37 -3.59
CA LEU A 127 -15.35 -11.73 -2.46
C LEU A 127 -16.16 -11.86 -1.16
N ASN A 128 -17.47 -11.69 -1.22
CA ASN A 128 -18.36 -11.88 -0.07
C ASN A 128 -18.38 -13.35 0.40
N LEU A 129 -18.31 -14.33 -0.51
CA LEU A 129 -18.16 -15.74 -0.14
C LEU A 129 -16.85 -15.99 0.61
N ILE A 130 -15.72 -15.45 0.11
CA ILE A 130 -14.42 -15.55 0.80
C ILE A 130 -14.48 -14.98 2.21
N LEU A 131 -15.16 -13.86 2.39
CA LEU A 131 -15.34 -13.26 3.71
C LEU A 131 -16.24 -14.13 4.60
N ALA A 132 -17.34 -14.67 4.06
CA ALA A 132 -18.31 -15.47 4.81
C ALA A 132 -17.71 -16.79 5.35
N GLU A 133 -16.76 -17.39 4.63
CA GLU A 133 -16.04 -18.61 5.06
C GLU A 133 -15.09 -18.35 6.24
N ARG A 134 -14.86 -17.11 6.60
CA ARG A 134 -13.94 -16.72 7.66
C ARG A 134 -14.70 -16.35 8.94
N LYS A 135 -14.04 -16.56 10.08
CA LYS A 135 -14.59 -16.18 11.40
C LYS A 135 -13.66 -15.17 12.07
N GLY A 136 -14.25 -14.34 12.93
CA GLY A 136 -13.50 -13.39 13.74
C GLY A 136 -13.50 -11.97 13.16
N ALA A 137 -12.44 -11.23 13.41
CA ALA A 137 -12.25 -9.87 12.97
C ALA A 137 -11.21 -9.76 11.86
N VAL A 138 -11.25 -8.63 11.17
CA VAL A 138 -10.27 -8.21 10.15
C VAL A 138 -9.77 -6.81 10.47
N GLN A 139 -8.57 -6.48 10.01
CA GLN A 139 -8.04 -5.13 9.99
C GLN A 139 -8.27 -4.52 8.62
N VAL A 140 -9.01 -3.44 8.57
CA VAL A 140 -9.28 -2.69 7.33
C VAL A 140 -8.41 -1.44 7.31
N LYS A 141 -7.55 -1.32 6.31
CA LYS A 141 -6.77 -0.11 6.05
C LYS A 141 -7.60 0.86 5.23
N TYR A 142 -7.86 2.03 5.78
CA TYR A 142 -8.52 3.13 5.11
C TYR A 142 -7.54 4.29 4.94
N SER A 143 -7.31 4.71 3.71
CA SER A 143 -6.34 5.76 3.39
C SER A 143 -6.76 6.51 2.14
N TYR A 144 -6.62 7.85 2.15
CA TYR A 144 -6.98 8.71 1.03
C TYR A 144 -8.37 8.41 0.46
N ASP A 145 -9.37 8.44 1.35
CA ASP A 145 -10.79 8.21 1.04
C ASP A 145 -11.16 6.82 0.51
N LYS A 146 -10.22 5.87 0.51
CA LYS A 146 -10.44 4.50 0.02
C LYS A 146 -10.04 3.43 1.02
N VAL A 147 -10.69 2.27 0.92
CA VAL A 147 -10.20 1.04 1.52
C VAL A 147 -9.02 0.52 0.67
N ARG A 148 -7.85 0.40 1.28
CA ARG A 148 -6.59 0.01 0.60
C ARG A 148 -6.13 -1.40 0.92
N ALA A 149 -6.54 -1.98 2.05
CA ALA A 149 -6.25 -3.38 2.38
C ALA A 149 -7.27 -3.93 3.37
N VAL A 150 -7.44 -5.27 3.35
CA VAL A 150 -8.19 -6.02 4.36
C VAL A 150 -7.33 -7.18 4.82
N HIS A 151 -6.89 -7.13 6.07
CA HIS A 151 -5.99 -8.11 6.67
C HIS A 151 -6.66 -8.91 7.79
N SER A 152 -6.00 -10.00 8.23
CA SER A 152 -6.45 -10.72 9.43
C SER A 152 -6.32 -9.83 10.67
N ALA A 153 -7.11 -10.10 11.71
CA ALA A 153 -7.01 -9.39 13.00
C ALA A 153 -5.62 -9.49 13.66
N ARG A 154 -4.81 -10.47 13.25
CA ARG A 154 -3.44 -10.64 13.75
C ARG A 154 -2.41 -9.78 13.02
N TYR A 155 -2.81 -9.06 11.98
CA TYR A 155 -1.90 -8.18 11.25
C TYR A 155 -1.48 -7.01 12.14
N ALA A 156 -0.16 -6.89 12.37
CA ALA A 156 0.41 -5.76 13.08
C ALA A 156 0.67 -4.63 12.06
N ALA A 157 -0.16 -3.60 12.08
CA ALA A 157 -0.02 -2.44 11.22
C ALA A 157 1.19 -1.60 11.69
N ILE A 158 2.27 -1.61 10.91
CA ILE A 158 3.43 -0.74 11.12
C ILE A 158 3.50 0.22 9.94
N GLY A 159 3.33 1.52 10.20
CA GLY A 159 3.43 2.54 9.15
C GLY A 159 4.85 2.64 8.57
N ASN A 160 4.95 2.98 7.30
CA ASN A 160 6.22 3.16 6.61
C ASN A 160 7.13 4.21 7.28
N ASP A 161 6.55 5.26 7.86
CA ASP A 161 7.25 6.29 8.64
C ASP A 161 7.97 5.69 9.86
N LYS A 162 7.34 4.75 10.56
CA LYS A 162 7.93 4.04 11.70
C LYS A 162 9.00 3.05 11.26
N LEU A 163 8.77 2.34 10.15
CA LEU A 163 9.78 1.44 9.58
C LEU A 163 11.04 2.19 9.16
N LEU A 164 10.89 3.34 8.50
CA LEU A 164 12.03 4.19 8.14
C LEU A 164 12.78 4.66 9.38
N LYS A 165 12.07 5.08 10.42
CA LYS A 165 12.70 5.47 11.68
C LYS A 165 13.51 4.33 12.33
N ILE A 166 12.94 3.12 12.38
CA ILE A 166 13.65 1.94 12.93
C ILE A 166 14.90 1.64 12.09
N MET A 167 14.78 1.74 10.76
CA MET A 167 15.92 1.58 9.86
C MET A 167 17.00 2.64 10.14
N ASP A 168 16.62 3.91 10.25
CA ASP A 168 17.55 5.01 10.53
C ASP A 168 18.28 4.83 11.87
N ASP A 169 17.52 4.55 12.93
CA ASP A 169 18.08 4.32 14.27
C ASP A 169 19.11 3.15 14.25
N TYR A 170 18.85 2.11 13.48
CA TYR A 170 19.78 0.99 13.32
C TYR A 170 21.00 1.38 12.48
N MET A 171 20.79 2.09 11.37
CA MET A 171 21.84 2.51 10.45
C MET A 171 22.78 3.53 11.08
N ASP A 172 22.24 4.49 11.88
CA ASP A 172 23.04 5.49 12.60
C ASP A 172 24.02 4.84 13.58
N GLN A 173 23.64 3.74 14.19
CA GLN A 173 24.50 3.01 15.13
C GLN A 173 25.58 2.18 14.43
N ASN A 174 25.29 1.64 13.24
CA ASN A 174 26.16 0.67 12.57
C ASN A 174 26.90 1.26 11.35
N TRP A 175 26.27 2.17 10.62
CA TRP A 175 26.78 2.76 9.38
C TRP A 175 26.40 4.24 9.24
N PRO A 176 26.99 5.14 10.08
CA PRO A 176 26.62 6.57 10.08
C PRO A 176 26.92 7.29 8.77
N ASP A 177 27.97 6.86 8.03
CA ASP A 177 28.38 7.47 6.76
C ASP A 177 27.70 6.85 5.54
N ARG A 178 26.51 6.25 5.73
CA ARG A 178 25.69 5.70 4.65
C ARG A 178 25.11 6.80 3.77
N GLU A 179 24.76 6.45 2.54
CA GLU A 179 24.10 7.34 1.61
C GLU A 179 22.77 6.73 1.12
N PHE A 180 21.75 7.55 0.97
CA PHE A 180 20.50 7.15 0.34
C PHE A 180 20.70 7.12 -1.18
N GLU A 181 20.60 5.93 -1.79
CA GLU A 181 20.75 5.74 -3.23
C GLU A 181 19.44 6.00 -3.98
N GLY A 182 18.32 5.60 -3.40
CA GLY A 182 17.02 5.81 -3.99
C GLY A 182 15.90 5.08 -3.28
N GLY A 183 14.67 5.37 -3.69
CA GLY A 183 13.48 4.76 -3.13
C GLY A 183 12.30 4.76 -4.09
N TYR A 184 11.31 3.96 -3.73
CA TYR A 184 10.03 3.83 -4.41
C TYR A 184 8.92 3.72 -3.37
N LEU A 185 7.80 4.37 -3.60
CA LEU A 185 6.63 4.29 -2.76
C LEU A 185 5.37 4.20 -3.61
N SER A 186 4.50 3.26 -3.28
CA SER A 186 3.15 3.11 -3.82
C SER A 186 2.20 2.68 -2.71
N HIS A 187 0.92 2.46 -3.03
CA HIS A 187 -0.04 1.91 -2.08
C HIS A 187 0.31 0.50 -1.60
N GLU A 188 1.07 -0.24 -2.39
CA GLU A 188 1.35 -1.67 -2.17
C GLU A 188 2.75 -1.90 -1.62
N LEU A 189 3.70 -1.04 -1.96
CA LEU A 189 5.10 -1.31 -1.76
C LEU A 189 5.88 -0.03 -1.41
N MET A 190 6.74 -0.14 -0.41
CA MET A 190 7.84 0.79 -0.19
C MET A 190 9.15 0.04 -0.40
N LYS A 191 10.07 0.63 -1.16
CA LYS A 191 11.43 0.15 -1.35
C LYS A 191 12.41 1.27 -1.05
N VAL A 192 13.43 0.99 -0.27
CA VAL A 192 14.52 1.92 0.07
C VAL A 192 15.84 1.23 -0.17
N VAL A 193 16.75 1.92 -0.83
CA VAL A 193 18.11 1.44 -1.10
C VAL A 193 19.12 2.40 -0.46
N ILE A 194 19.95 1.85 0.41
CA ILE A 194 21.01 2.56 1.13
C ILE A 194 22.37 2.05 0.64
N ASP A 195 23.17 2.95 0.13
CA ASP A 195 24.55 2.67 -0.26
C ASP A 195 25.47 2.65 0.98
N LEU A 196 26.27 1.63 1.09
CA LEU A 196 27.29 1.44 2.11
C LEU A 196 28.71 1.53 1.53
N GLY A 197 28.91 2.27 0.43
CA GLY A 197 30.18 2.41 -0.26
C GLY A 197 31.33 2.85 0.64
N ALA A 198 31.07 3.74 1.61
CA ALA A 198 32.05 4.16 2.62
C ALA A 198 32.63 2.98 3.43
N TYR A 199 31.86 1.88 3.55
CA TYR A 199 32.24 0.70 4.34
C TYR A 199 32.73 -0.47 3.46
N LYS A 200 32.95 -0.25 2.18
CA LYS A 200 33.36 -1.28 1.21
C LYS A 200 34.49 -2.16 1.72
N GLN A 201 35.51 -1.58 2.36
CA GLN A 201 36.65 -2.32 2.89
C GLN A 201 36.28 -3.30 4.02
N GLN A 202 35.26 -3.01 4.81
CA GLN A 202 34.81 -3.88 5.88
C GLN A 202 34.17 -5.17 5.35
N PHE A 203 33.44 -5.06 4.25
CA PHE A 203 32.77 -6.21 3.63
C PHE A 203 33.73 -7.08 2.82
N PHE A 204 34.76 -6.49 2.22
CA PHE A 204 35.71 -7.20 1.33
C PHE A 204 37.00 -7.71 1.99
N ARG A 205 37.19 -7.48 3.30
CA ARG A 205 38.38 -7.91 4.04
C ARG A 205 38.68 -9.42 3.98
N LYS A 206 37.68 -10.24 3.66
CA LYS A 206 37.77 -11.71 3.63
C LYS A 206 37.78 -12.31 2.22
N LEU A 207 37.78 -11.50 1.16
CA LEU A 207 37.82 -12.00 -0.21
C LEU A 207 39.26 -12.26 -0.61
N PRO A 208 39.52 -13.29 -1.43
CA PRO A 208 40.86 -13.58 -1.94
C PRO A 208 41.43 -12.39 -2.70
N SER A 209 42.74 -12.11 -2.50
CA SER A 209 43.45 -11.07 -3.22
C SER A 209 43.36 -11.34 -4.72
N GLY A 210 42.75 -10.46 -5.48
CA GLY A 210 42.52 -10.59 -6.92
C GLY A 210 41.09 -10.46 -7.36
N PHE A 211 40.14 -10.48 -6.44
CA PHE A 211 38.73 -10.18 -6.72
C PHE A 211 38.50 -8.66 -6.63
N SER A 212 38.87 -7.92 -7.67
CA SER A 212 38.43 -6.53 -7.83
C SER A 212 37.03 -6.49 -8.44
N ALA A 213 36.05 -7.04 -7.73
CA ALA A 213 34.69 -6.89 -8.15
C ALA A 213 34.26 -5.45 -7.84
N GLY A 214 33.77 -4.74 -8.82
CA GLY A 214 33.22 -3.40 -8.69
C GLY A 214 31.87 -3.38 -7.93
N TYR A 215 31.75 -4.16 -6.85
CA TYR A 215 30.55 -4.20 -6.02
C TYR A 215 30.60 -3.12 -4.95
N THR A 216 29.54 -2.36 -4.84
CA THR A 216 29.26 -1.51 -3.71
C THR A 216 28.28 -2.24 -2.80
N PRO A 217 28.59 -2.43 -1.51
CA PRO A 217 27.63 -3.00 -0.58
C PRO A 217 26.44 -2.05 -0.40
N ALA A 218 25.23 -2.59 -0.42
CA ALA A 218 24.02 -1.84 -0.22
C ALA A 218 23.05 -2.63 0.67
N VAL A 219 22.20 -1.92 1.40
CA VAL A 219 21.07 -2.49 2.12
C VAL A 219 19.79 -2.09 1.40
N MET A 220 18.93 -3.06 1.18
CA MET A 220 17.60 -2.83 0.62
C MET A 220 16.55 -3.18 1.67
N MET A 221 15.69 -2.22 1.99
CA MET A 221 14.48 -2.46 2.76
C MET A 221 13.27 -2.49 1.83
N ILE A 222 12.44 -3.51 1.97
CA ILE A 222 11.18 -3.63 1.24
C ILE A 222 10.08 -3.83 2.28
N SER A 223 9.02 -3.05 2.17
CA SER A 223 7.81 -3.18 2.99
C SER A 223 6.58 -3.23 2.08
N SER A 224 5.65 -4.11 2.39
CA SER A 224 4.37 -4.21 1.68
C SER A 224 3.21 -4.27 2.66
N ASP A 225 2.26 -3.37 2.51
CA ASP A 225 1.01 -3.35 3.28
C ASP A 225 -0.06 -4.30 2.72
N VAL A 226 0.16 -4.87 1.54
CA VAL A 226 -0.80 -5.76 0.86
C VAL A 226 -0.42 -7.23 0.95
N ALA A 227 0.55 -7.58 1.79
CA ALA A 227 1.03 -8.95 1.95
C ALA A 227 1.42 -9.61 0.60
N ALA A 228 1.97 -8.83 -0.32
CA ALA A 228 2.59 -9.36 -1.52
C ALA A 228 3.79 -10.20 -1.10
N SER A 229 3.62 -11.51 -1.13
CA SER A 229 4.65 -12.52 -0.86
C SER A 229 5.54 -12.69 -2.08
#